data_afddb2e7e547a42846aede742fa61c07
#
_entry.id   afddb2e7e547a42846aede742fa61c07
#
_cell.length_a   1.000
_cell.length_b   1.000
_cell.length_c   1.000
_cell.angle_alpha   90.00
_cell.angle_beta   90.00
_cell.angle_gamma   90.00
#
_symmetry.space_group_name_H-M   'P 1'
#
loop_
_entity.id
_entity.type
_entity.pdbx_description
1 polymer ?
#
loop_
_entity_poly.entity_id
_entity_poly.type
_entity_poly.pdbx_seq_one_letter_code
_entity_poly.pdbx_strand_id
1 'polypeptide(L)'
;MNGIEIRQMTYADIPAICKADHDETESFVNYLRRQLDAQENKECSALLALYDGQIAGYVFLYYQCRWGAMKNQGLPAICDLVVFEAYRRKGIATRLMDLAEEQARRVSGKVYLDVCLNADYGPAQRFYALRGYIPDGKGVYYMEQVLANDEPCKNDDELTLCLVKEFTQGATHPR
;
A
#
# COMPACT_ATOMS: atom_id res chain seq x y z
N MET A 1 1.32 17.23 21.58
CA MET A 1 1.12 17.07 20.13
C MET A 1 1.51 15.64 19.83
N ASN A 2 0.58 14.82 19.37
CA ASN A 2 0.89 13.42 19.02
C ASN A 2 1.84 13.43 17.82
N GLY A 3 3.10 13.05 18.06
CA GLY A 3 4.17 13.16 17.09
C GLY A 3 4.16 12.03 16.07
N ILE A 4 3.24 12.07 15.08
CA ILE A 4 3.37 11.22 13.89
C ILE A 4 4.39 11.88 12.96
N GLU A 5 5.48 11.18 12.73
CA GLU A 5 6.50 11.52 11.74
C GLU A 5 6.46 10.47 10.62
N ILE A 6 6.53 10.92 9.36
CA ILE A 6 6.70 10.02 8.21
C ILE A 6 8.01 10.38 7.54
N ARG A 7 8.82 9.37 7.30
CA ARG A 7 10.09 9.50 6.57
C ARG A 7 10.34 8.32 5.64
N GLN A 8 11.34 8.43 4.82
CA GLN A 8 11.85 7.30 4.04
C GLN A 8 12.38 6.21 4.98
N MET A 9 12.06 4.96 4.65
CA MET A 9 12.64 3.78 5.30
C MET A 9 14.09 3.61 4.88
N THR A 10 14.91 3.08 5.76
CA THR A 10 16.32 2.77 5.52
C THR A 10 16.65 1.35 5.94
N TYR A 11 17.77 0.81 5.48
CA TYR A 11 18.24 -0.53 5.89
C TYR A 11 18.44 -0.66 7.41
N ALA A 12 18.79 0.45 8.09
CA ALA A 12 18.95 0.47 9.54
C ALA A 12 17.63 0.24 10.30
N ASP A 13 16.49 0.44 9.66
CA ASP A 13 15.17 0.26 10.26
C ASP A 13 14.72 -1.21 10.27
N ILE A 14 15.30 -2.06 9.42
CA ILE A 14 14.86 -3.45 9.23
C ILE A 14 14.76 -4.24 10.56
N PRO A 15 15.77 -4.24 11.43
CA PRO A 15 15.67 -5.02 12.68
C PRO A 15 14.53 -4.57 13.57
N ALA A 16 14.27 -3.26 13.63
CA ALA A 16 13.20 -2.71 14.46
C ALA A 16 11.81 -2.95 13.86
N ILE A 17 11.70 -2.97 12.51
CA ILE A 17 10.47 -3.35 11.81
C ILE A 17 10.16 -4.82 12.05
N CYS A 18 11.13 -5.72 11.86
CA CYS A 18 10.97 -7.16 12.08
C CYS A 18 10.50 -7.46 13.51
N LYS A 19 11.10 -6.79 14.50
CA LYS A 19 10.68 -6.91 15.90
C LYS A 19 9.26 -6.43 16.13
N ALA A 20 8.86 -5.31 15.51
CA ALA A 20 7.52 -4.71 15.67
C ALA A 20 6.43 -5.54 14.97
N ASP A 21 6.78 -6.21 13.88
CA ASP A 21 5.89 -7.08 13.11
C ASP A 21 5.86 -8.52 13.64
N HIS A 22 6.72 -8.83 14.63
CA HIS A 22 6.90 -10.17 15.18
C HIS A 22 7.31 -11.22 14.12
N ASP A 23 7.97 -10.79 13.05
CA ASP A 23 8.53 -11.65 12.02
C ASP A 23 10.02 -11.30 11.79
N GLU A 24 10.89 -12.10 12.41
CA GLU A 24 12.35 -11.98 12.28
C GLU A 24 12.92 -13.04 11.30
N THR A 25 12.07 -13.64 10.46
CA THR A 25 12.51 -14.64 9.48
C THR A 25 13.41 -14.02 8.42
N GLU A 26 14.34 -14.83 7.91
CA GLU A 26 15.21 -14.40 6.81
C GLU A 26 14.41 -14.02 5.57
N SER A 27 13.27 -14.66 5.34
CA SER A 27 12.36 -14.35 4.24
C SER A 27 11.83 -12.93 4.35
N PHE A 28 11.37 -12.50 5.54
CA PHE A 28 10.84 -11.15 5.75
C PHE A 28 11.95 -10.09 5.70
N VAL A 29 13.11 -10.37 6.29
CA VAL A 29 14.29 -9.48 6.17
C VAL A 29 14.66 -9.26 4.71
N ASN A 30 14.73 -10.34 3.90
CA ASN A 30 15.05 -10.26 2.47
C ASN A 30 13.94 -9.57 1.68
N TYR A 31 12.67 -9.73 2.08
CA TYR A 31 11.56 -8.98 1.52
C TYR A 31 11.75 -7.47 1.71
N LEU A 32 12.01 -7.00 2.94
CA LEU A 32 12.24 -5.58 3.23
C LEU A 32 13.47 -5.02 2.49
N ARG A 33 14.54 -5.81 2.38
CA ARG A 33 15.71 -5.43 1.60
C ARG A 33 15.37 -5.17 0.14
N ARG A 34 14.61 -6.05 -0.50
CA ARG A 34 14.15 -5.85 -1.89
C ARG A 34 13.36 -4.57 -2.08
N GLN A 35 12.52 -4.19 -1.09
CA GLN A 35 11.80 -2.92 -1.15
C GLN A 35 12.76 -1.71 -1.11
N LEU A 36 13.81 -1.79 -0.29
CA LEU A 36 14.81 -0.73 -0.19
C LEU A 36 15.72 -0.68 -1.42
N ASP A 37 16.10 -1.83 -1.99
CA ASP A 37 16.83 -1.89 -3.26
C ASP A 37 16.00 -1.22 -4.39
N ALA A 38 14.69 -1.49 -4.44
CA ALA A 38 13.78 -0.83 -5.38
C ALA A 38 13.69 0.69 -5.12
N GLN A 39 13.73 1.12 -3.86
CA GLN A 39 13.76 2.54 -3.51
C GLN A 39 15.06 3.22 -3.97
N GLU A 40 16.21 2.59 -3.79
CA GLU A 40 17.49 3.11 -4.29
C GLU A 40 17.50 3.23 -5.82
N ASN A 41 16.86 2.29 -6.51
CA ASN A 41 16.65 2.31 -7.96
C ASN A 41 15.55 3.30 -8.42
N LYS A 42 14.91 4.03 -7.50
CA LYS A 42 13.81 4.97 -7.78
C LYS A 42 12.55 4.31 -8.40
N GLU A 43 12.39 3.02 -8.21
CA GLU A 43 11.21 2.26 -8.63
C GLU A 43 10.09 2.32 -7.57
N CYS A 44 10.48 2.51 -6.31
CA CYS A 44 9.60 2.49 -5.14
C CYS A 44 9.89 3.66 -4.20
N SER A 45 8.89 4.06 -3.43
CA SER A 45 9.04 4.86 -2.21
C SER A 45 8.60 4.02 -1.02
N ALA A 46 9.54 3.70 -0.14
CA ALA A 46 9.29 2.99 1.11
C ALA A 46 9.11 4.02 2.23
N LEU A 47 7.89 4.22 2.71
CA LEU A 47 7.57 5.21 3.73
C LEU A 47 7.41 4.54 5.10
N LEU A 48 8.09 5.06 6.10
CA LEU A 48 8.06 4.60 7.48
C LEU A 48 7.38 5.64 8.37
N ALA A 49 6.43 5.18 9.18
CA ALA A 49 5.76 6.00 10.18
C ALA A 49 6.40 5.78 11.56
N LEU A 50 6.70 6.86 12.24
CA LEU A 50 7.06 6.88 13.65
C LEU A 50 5.92 7.54 14.45
N TYR A 51 5.65 7.01 15.63
CA TYR A 51 4.76 7.60 16.61
C TYR A 51 5.51 7.80 17.92
N ASP A 52 5.71 9.06 18.31
CA ASP A 52 6.56 9.44 19.47
C ASP A 52 7.95 8.77 19.41
N GLY A 53 8.56 8.75 18.21
CA GLY A 53 9.89 8.19 17.95
C GLY A 53 9.95 6.66 17.83
N GLN A 54 8.84 5.94 17.98
CA GLN A 54 8.78 4.48 17.83
C GLN A 54 8.20 4.10 16.47
N ILE A 55 8.74 3.05 15.85
CA ILE A 55 8.23 2.54 14.58
C ILE A 55 6.78 2.08 14.76
N ALA A 56 5.88 2.60 13.93
CA ALA A 56 4.44 2.44 14.08
C ALA A 56 3.74 1.83 12.85
N GLY A 57 4.40 1.84 11.70
CA GLY A 57 3.86 1.27 10.46
C GLY A 57 4.65 1.70 9.24
N TYR A 58 4.27 1.18 8.08
CA TYR A 58 4.91 1.50 6.81
C TYR A 58 3.95 1.34 5.63
N VAL A 59 4.37 1.81 4.46
CA VAL A 59 3.68 1.59 3.17
C VAL A 59 4.70 1.69 2.05
N PHE A 60 4.48 0.93 0.98
CA PHE A 60 5.27 1.03 -0.25
C PHE A 60 4.43 1.63 -1.38
N LEU A 61 5.03 2.54 -2.12
CA LEU A 61 4.48 3.05 -3.37
C LEU A 61 5.42 2.68 -4.50
N TYR A 62 5.01 1.79 -5.38
CA TYR A 62 5.71 1.51 -6.64
C TYR A 62 5.21 2.46 -7.72
N TYR A 63 6.13 3.14 -8.42
CA TYR A 63 5.76 4.09 -9.48
C TYR A 63 5.28 3.41 -10.76
N GLN A 64 5.78 2.19 -11.00
CA GLN A 64 5.32 1.30 -12.08
C GLN A 64 5.35 -0.13 -11.55
N CYS A 65 4.20 -0.65 -11.17
CA CYS A 65 4.12 -1.97 -10.57
C CYS A 65 4.14 -3.07 -11.64
N ARG A 66 4.90 -4.13 -11.38
CA ARG A 66 5.07 -5.29 -12.28
C ARG A 66 4.28 -6.51 -11.85
N TRP A 67 3.51 -6.40 -10.78
CA TRP A 67 2.64 -7.44 -10.23
C TRP A 67 1.28 -6.85 -9.85
N GLY A 68 0.36 -7.71 -9.39
CA GLY A 68 -1.00 -7.32 -9.04
C GLY A 68 -1.94 -7.20 -10.24
N ALA A 69 -3.15 -6.78 -9.98
CA ALA A 69 -4.24 -6.73 -10.96
C ALA A 69 -3.96 -5.83 -12.18
N MET A 70 -3.26 -4.71 -11.96
CA MET A 70 -2.91 -3.76 -13.02
C MET A 70 -1.42 -3.76 -13.39
N LYS A 71 -0.77 -4.91 -13.23
CA LYS A 71 0.64 -5.08 -13.60
C LYS A 71 0.92 -4.65 -15.03
N ASN A 72 2.09 -4.05 -15.25
CA ASN A 72 2.57 -3.62 -16.57
C ASN A 72 1.71 -2.55 -17.28
N GLN A 73 0.78 -1.89 -16.59
CA GLN A 73 0.00 -0.79 -17.17
C GLN A 73 0.66 0.59 -16.96
N GLY A 74 1.86 0.64 -16.38
CA GLY A 74 2.58 1.89 -16.11
C GLY A 74 1.92 2.76 -15.04
N LEU A 75 1.12 2.15 -14.17
CA LEU A 75 0.41 2.85 -13.10
C LEU A 75 1.12 2.65 -11.76
N PRO A 76 1.11 3.69 -10.90
CA PRO A 76 1.57 3.53 -9.53
C PRO A 76 0.62 2.64 -8.72
N ALA A 77 1.22 1.80 -7.86
CA ALA A 77 0.53 0.91 -6.94
C ALA A 77 0.94 1.18 -5.51
N ILE A 78 -0.02 1.23 -4.60
CA ILE A 78 0.22 1.24 -3.16
C ILE A 78 0.16 -0.20 -2.65
N CYS A 79 1.23 -0.62 -1.99
CA CYS A 79 1.40 -1.98 -1.49
C CYS A 79 1.68 -1.96 0.02
N ASP A 80 1.25 -2.99 0.71
CA ASP A 80 1.63 -3.31 2.09
C ASP A 80 1.48 -2.14 3.07
N LEU A 81 0.30 -1.54 3.13
CA LEU A 81 -0.02 -0.59 4.18
C LEU A 81 -0.17 -1.34 5.51
N VAL A 82 0.83 -1.21 6.36
CA VAL A 82 0.88 -1.83 7.68
C VAL A 82 0.86 -0.77 8.77
N VAL A 83 -0.01 -0.93 9.76
CA VAL A 83 0.05 -0.20 11.04
C VAL A 83 0.02 -1.21 12.16
N PHE A 84 1.08 -1.23 12.96
CA PHE A 84 1.21 -2.16 14.06
C PHE A 84 0.10 -1.96 15.10
N GLU A 85 -0.35 -3.05 15.71
CA GLU A 85 -1.57 -3.09 16.52
C GLU A 85 -1.59 -2.01 17.62
N ALA A 86 -0.50 -1.84 18.35
CA ALA A 86 -0.37 -0.85 19.42
C ALA A 86 -0.56 0.61 18.94
N TYR A 87 -0.44 0.86 17.64
CA TYR A 87 -0.51 2.20 17.04
C TYR A 87 -1.74 2.40 16.15
N ARG A 88 -2.64 1.40 16.04
CA ARG A 88 -3.89 1.53 15.29
C ARG A 88 -4.80 2.61 15.87
N ARG A 89 -5.69 3.16 15.03
CA ARG A 89 -6.68 4.19 15.38
C ARG A 89 -6.08 5.54 15.83
N LYS A 90 -4.81 5.78 15.51
CA LYS A 90 -4.10 7.05 15.82
C LYS A 90 -3.88 7.93 14.57
N GLY A 91 -4.47 7.59 13.42
CA GLY A 91 -4.35 8.37 12.19
C GLY A 91 -3.12 8.04 11.34
N ILE A 92 -2.30 7.04 11.71
CA ILE A 92 -1.05 6.69 11.03
C ILE A 92 -1.30 6.23 9.59
N ALA A 93 -2.25 5.30 9.37
CA ALA A 93 -2.62 4.86 8.03
C ALA A 93 -3.02 6.04 7.13
N THR A 94 -3.80 6.98 7.67
CA THR A 94 -4.20 8.19 6.94
C THR A 94 -2.99 9.01 6.50
N ARG A 95 -2.03 9.26 7.41
CA ARG A 95 -0.83 10.05 7.10
C ARG A 95 0.10 9.36 6.10
N LEU A 96 0.27 8.03 6.22
CA LEU A 96 1.03 7.24 5.25
C LEU A 96 0.41 7.32 3.85
N MET A 97 -0.90 7.11 3.77
CA MET A 97 -1.63 7.16 2.50
C MET A 97 -1.65 8.58 1.90
N ASP A 98 -1.79 9.62 2.71
CA ASP A 98 -1.76 11.00 2.22
C ASP A 98 -0.45 11.28 1.47
N LEU A 99 0.68 10.86 2.03
CA LEU A 99 1.99 11.07 1.41
C LEU A 99 2.19 10.16 0.20
N ALA A 100 1.79 8.88 0.27
CA ALA A 100 1.87 7.96 -0.86
C ALA A 100 1.01 8.45 -2.05
N GLU A 101 -0.23 8.87 -1.79
CA GLU A 101 -1.11 9.43 -2.82
C GLU A 101 -0.59 10.74 -3.39
N GLU A 102 0.02 11.60 -2.57
CA GLU A 102 0.66 12.83 -3.05
C GLU A 102 1.82 12.51 -4.01
N GLN A 103 2.66 11.53 -3.67
CA GLN A 103 3.75 11.10 -4.54
C GLN A 103 3.23 10.45 -5.83
N ALA A 104 2.21 9.58 -5.73
CA ALA A 104 1.57 8.96 -6.89
C ALA A 104 0.98 10.01 -7.85
N ARG A 105 0.35 11.06 -7.33
CA ARG A 105 -0.23 12.16 -8.11
C ARG A 105 0.79 12.92 -8.94
N ARG A 106 2.06 12.95 -8.53
CA ARG A 106 3.15 13.62 -9.28
C ARG A 106 3.52 12.89 -10.56
N VAL A 107 3.22 11.59 -10.64
CA VAL A 107 3.61 10.72 -11.76
C VAL A 107 2.43 10.17 -12.57
N SER A 108 1.21 10.20 -12.00
CA SER A 108 0.02 9.64 -12.65
C SER A 108 -1.25 10.37 -12.21
N GLY A 109 -2.27 10.37 -13.10
CA GLY A 109 -3.62 10.83 -12.78
C GLY A 109 -4.42 9.87 -11.89
N LYS A 110 -3.90 8.67 -11.63
CA LYS A 110 -4.55 7.66 -10.80
C LYS A 110 -3.55 6.74 -10.12
N VAL A 111 -3.99 6.06 -9.07
CA VAL A 111 -3.23 5.05 -8.33
C VAL A 111 -4.14 3.85 -8.06
N TYR A 112 -3.57 2.65 -7.95
CA TYR A 112 -4.33 1.48 -7.59
C TYR A 112 -3.72 0.74 -6.38
N LEU A 113 -4.50 -0.16 -5.84
CA LEU A 113 -4.08 -1.15 -4.85
C LEU A 113 -4.94 -2.41 -5.00
N ASP A 114 -4.41 -3.53 -4.59
CA ASP A 114 -5.17 -4.78 -4.45
C ASP A 114 -5.43 -5.03 -2.97
N VAL A 115 -6.68 -5.32 -2.61
CA VAL A 115 -7.07 -5.63 -1.24
C VAL A 115 -7.65 -7.03 -1.16
N CYS A 116 -7.16 -7.84 -0.23
CA CYS A 116 -7.67 -9.19 -0.01
C CYS A 116 -9.13 -9.17 0.48
N LEU A 117 -9.87 -10.23 0.15
CA LEU A 117 -11.32 -10.31 0.41
C LEU A 117 -11.69 -11.07 1.68
N ASN A 118 -10.73 -11.71 2.34
CA ASN A 118 -10.99 -12.37 3.61
C ASN A 118 -11.31 -11.35 4.73
N ALA A 119 -11.90 -11.83 5.83
CA ALA A 119 -12.45 -10.99 6.90
C ALA A 119 -11.38 -10.13 7.61
N ASP A 120 -10.13 -10.56 7.63
CA ASP A 120 -9.05 -9.85 8.31
C ASP A 120 -8.74 -8.50 7.64
N TYR A 121 -9.03 -8.38 6.35
CA TYR A 121 -8.89 -7.13 5.58
C TYR A 121 -10.15 -6.23 5.59
N GLY A 122 -11.22 -6.62 6.29
CA GLY A 122 -12.44 -5.80 6.38
C GLY A 122 -12.20 -4.34 6.80
N PRO A 123 -11.36 -4.05 7.82
CA PRO A 123 -11.00 -2.69 8.17
C PRO A 123 -10.26 -1.93 7.05
N ALA A 124 -9.38 -2.61 6.30
CA ALA A 124 -8.66 -2.03 5.18
C ALA A 124 -9.60 -1.74 3.99
N GLN A 125 -10.49 -2.68 3.65
CA GLN A 125 -11.50 -2.50 2.60
C GLN A 125 -12.35 -1.25 2.88
N ARG A 126 -12.85 -1.11 4.11
CA ARG A 126 -13.62 0.06 4.54
C ARG A 126 -12.79 1.34 4.49
N PHE A 127 -11.54 1.30 4.92
CA PHE A 127 -10.64 2.44 4.92
C PHE A 127 -10.39 2.96 3.50
N TYR A 128 -10.10 2.09 2.54
CA TYR A 128 -9.89 2.46 1.15
C TYR A 128 -11.16 3.02 0.50
N ALA A 129 -12.32 2.40 0.75
CA ALA A 129 -13.59 2.91 0.25
C ALA A 129 -13.88 4.34 0.76
N LEU A 130 -13.65 4.62 2.04
CA LEU A 130 -13.81 5.96 2.63
C LEU A 130 -12.80 6.97 2.08
N ARG A 131 -11.67 6.53 1.55
CA ARG A 131 -10.67 7.38 0.87
C ARG A 131 -10.99 7.62 -0.60
N GLY A 132 -12.08 7.07 -1.12
CA GLY A 132 -12.52 7.24 -2.50
C GLY A 132 -11.89 6.28 -3.49
N TYR A 133 -11.33 5.16 -3.02
CA TYR A 133 -10.96 4.05 -3.89
C TYR A 133 -12.22 3.29 -4.31
N ILE A 134 -12.35 3.00 -5.59
CA ILE A 134 -13.46 2.26 -6.17
C ILE A 134 -12.97 1.01 -6.91
N PRO A 135 -13.75 -0.07 -6.98
CA PRO A 135 -13.40 -1.23 -7.79
C PRO A 135 -13.13 -0.87 -9.25
N ASP A 136 -12.19 -1.57 -9.88
CA ASP A 136 -11.81 -1.36 -11.29
C ASP A 136 -12.88 -1.83 -12.29
N GLY A 137 -13.93 -2.51 -11.82
CA GLY A 137 -15.06 -3.00 -12.62
C GLY A 137 -14.83 -4.33 -13.31
N LYS A 138 -13.71 -5.02 -13.05
CA LYS A 138 -13.39 -6.31 -13.69
C LYS A 138 -13.73 -7.54 -12.83
N GLY A 139 -14.26 -7.32 -11.63
CA GLY A 139 -14.57 -8.40 -10.68
C GLY A 139 -13.41 -8.68 -9.75
N VAL A 140 -13.30 -9.92 -9.30
CA VAL A 140 -12.26 -10.34 -8.37
C VAL A 140 -11.07 -10.96 -9.12
N TYR A 141 -9.91 -10.89 -8.48
CA TYR A 141 -8.68 -11.47 -8.99
C TYR A 141 -8.25 -12.62 -8.08
N TYR A 142 -7.73 -13.67 -8.67
CA TYR A 142 -7.04 -14.74 -7.95
C TYR A 142 -5.69 -14.99 -8.60
N MET A 143 -4.62 -14.99 -7.79
CA MET A 143 -3.24 -15.10 -8.31
C MET A 143 -2.97 -14.12 -9.46
N GLU A 144 -3.35 -12.86 -9.27
CA GLU A 144 -3.20 -11.74 -10.24
C GLU A 144 -3.95 -11.89 -11.57
N GLN A 145 -4.86 -12.84 -11.69
CA GLN A 145 -5.70 -13.04 -12.87
C GLN A 145 -7.17 -12.78 -12.53
N VAL A 146 -7.91 -12.20 -13.45
CA VAL A 146 -9.37 -12.08 -13.30
C VAL A 146 -9.97 -13.47 -13.15
N LEU A 147 -10.65 -13.70 -12.04
CA LEU A 147 -11.30 -14.98 -11.78
C LEU A 147 -12.54 -15.11 -12.67
N ALA A 148 -12.63 -16.19 -13.43
CA ALA A 148 -13.78 -16.45 -14.27
C ALA A 148 -15.03 -16.76 -13.43
N ASN A 149 -16.21 -16.51 -14.01
CA ASN A 149 -17.47 -16.85 -13.34
C ASN A 149 -17.52 -18.35 -13.10
N ASP A 150 -18.01 -18.74 -11.92
CA ASP A 150 -18.15 -20.13 -11.47
C ASP A 150 -16.81 -20.89 -11.29
N GLU A 151 -15.66 -20.22 -11.39
CA GLU A 151 -14.36 -20.81 -11.11
C GLU A 151 -14.13 -20.91 -9.59
N PRO A 152 -13.83 -22.11 -9.05
CA PRO A 152 -13.54 -22.25 -7.64
C PRO A 152 -12.17 -21.67 -7.27
N CYS A 153 -12.10 -20.97 -6.14
CA CYS A 153 -10.85 -20.45 -5.59
C CYS A 153 -10.82 -20.59 -4.06
N LYS A 154 -9.66 -20.30 -3.47
CA LYS A 154 -9.53 -20.21 -2.02
C LYS A 154 -9.77 -18.76 -1.57
N ASN A 155 -10.35 -18.61 -0.39
CA ASN A 155 -10.44 -17.30 0.27
C ASN A 155 -9.17 -17.07 1.13
N ASP A 156 -8.06 -16.91 0.46
CA ASP A 156 -6.75 -16.60 1.01
C ASP A 156 -6.27 -15.22 0.52
N ASP A 157 -4.99 -14.89 0.76
CA ASP A 157 -4.44 -13.58 0.41
C ASP A 157 -4.21 -13.38 -1.09
N GLU A 158 -4.39 -14.45 -1.90
CA GLU A 158 -4.36 -14.37 -3.36
C GLU A 158 -5.70 -13.95 -3.98
N LEU A 159 -6.81 -14.00 -3.19
CA LEU A 159 -8.12 -13.53 -3.63
C LEU A 159 -8.27 -12.05 -3.30
N THR A 160 -8.23 -11.21 -4.33
CA THR A 160 -8.18 -9.76 -4.17
C THR A 160 -9.24 -9.03 -4.99
N LEU A 161 -9.53 -7.80 -4.58
CA LEU A 161 -10.27 -6.79 -5.34
C LEU A 161 -9.32 -5.64 -5.68
N CYS A 162 -9.23 -5.33 -6.97
CA CYS A 162 -8.46 -4.17 -7.41
C CYS A 162 -9.27 -2.89 -7.22
N LEU A 163 -8.71 -1.97 -6.46
CA LEU A 163 -9.29 -0.67 -6.18
C LEU A 163 -8.46 0.44 -6.82
N VAL A 164 -9.13 1.40 -7.45
CA VAL A 164 -8.50 2.52 -8.14
C VAL A 164 -8.99 3.83 -7.54
N LYS A 165 -8.08 4.77 -7.38
CA LYS A 165 -8.40 6.16 -7.06
C LYS A 165 -7.90 7.07 -8.16
N GLU A 166 -8.80 7.85 -8.76
CA GLU A 166 -8.45 8.91 -9.69
C GLU A 166 -8.20 10.21 -8.93
N PHE A 167 -7.15 10.92 -9.33
CA PHE A 167 -6.86 12.23 -8.80
C PHE A 167 -7.55 13.28 -9.65
N THR A 168 -8.54 13.99 -9.10
CA THR A 168 -9.11 15.16 -9.75
C THR A 168 -7.99 16.16 -10.03
N GLN A 169 -7.77 16.49 -11.30
CA GLN A 169 -6.99 17.66 -11.65
C GLN A 169 -7.72 18.86 -11.05
N GLY A 170 -7.03 19.64 -10.22
CA GLY A 170 -7.59 20.87 -9.70
C GLY A 170 -8.13 21.67 -10.88
N ALA A 171 -9.42 22.03 -10.83
CA ALA A 171 -10.01 22.90 -11.82
C ALA A 171 -9.16 24.18 -11.88
N THR A 172 -8.33 24.30 -12.93
CA THR A 172 -7.75 25.58 -13.30
C THR A 172 -8.94 26.44 -13.69
N HIS A 173 -9.37 27.34 -12.81
CA HIS A 173 -10.29 28.40 -13.21
C HIS A 173 -9.64 29.17 -14.37
N PRO A 174 -10.24 29.21 -15.56
CA PRO A 174 -9.82 30.15 -16.57
C PRO A 174 -10.11 31.55 -16.01
N ARG A 175 -9.12 32.39 -16.03
CA ARG A 175 -9.26 33.83 -15.77
C ARG A 175 -10.01 34.48 -16.94
#